data_2bbcb42bd3f184b7923c791566618550
#
_entry.id   2bbcb42bd3f184b7923c791566618550
#
_cell.length_a   1.000
_cell.length_b   1.000
_cell.length_c   1.000
_cell.angle_alpha   90.00
_cell.angle_beta   90.00
_cell.angle_gamma   90.00
#
_symmetry.space_group_name_H-M   'P 1'
#
loop_
_entity.id
_entity.type
_entity.pdbx_description
1 polymer ?
#
loop_
_entity_poly.entity_id
_entity_poly.type
_entity_poly.pdbx_seq_one_letter_code
_entity_poly.pdbx_strand_id
1 'polypeptide(L)'
;MAYRVLVWGLGAMGSGIAKNVLRKKELQLVGAIERDPSKIDRDLGEVLGLERSGRRVYSEPEKAILETRPDIVLIATNSFVNEVMPKIELAAKNNVNVLTIAEEMAYPYGSNPEESKILENLACKYGISILGTGINPGFVLDFLIIAMTGACLKVDRIKASRINDLSPFGKTVMETQGVGTTPEEFKRGLEKGDIVGHIGFQQSIAM
;
A
#
# COMPACT_ATOMS: atom_id res chain seq x y z
N MET A 1 -23.47 -10.13 -4.14
CA MET A 1 -22.68 -9.52 -5.23
C MET A 1 -21.24 -9.42 -4.75
N ALA A 2 -20.25 -9.83 -5.54
CA ALA A 2 -18.84 -9.73 -5.13
C ALA A 2 -18.27 -8.39 -5.64
N TYR A 3 -17.45 -7.71 -4.83
CA TYR A 3 -16.76 -6.49 -5.23
C TYR A 3 -15.65 -6.80 -6.23
N ARG A 4 -15.59 -6.04 -7.30
CA ARG A 4 -14.63 -6.16 -8.40
C ARG A 4 -13.34 -5.43 -8.01
N VAL A 5 -12.25 -6.16 -7.88
CA VAL A 5 -10.97 -5.65 -7.39
C VAL A 5 -9.93 -5.67 -8.49
N LEU A 6 -9.31 -4.53 -8.76
CA LEU A 6 -8.15 -4.38 -9.64
C LEU A 6 -6.91 -4.12 -8.78
N VAL A 7 -5.86 -4.91 -8.94
CA VAL A 7 -4.60 -4.71 -8.19
C VAL A 7 -3.61 -3.94 -9.05
N TRP A 8 -3.05 -2.87 -8.51
CA TRP A 8 -2.04 -2.04 -9.17
C TRP A 8 -0.69 -2.23 -8.50
N GLY A 9 0.21 -2.90 -9.20
CA GLY A 9 1.52 -3.36 -8.73
C GLY A 9 1.51 -4.85 -8.34
N LEU A 10 2.33 -5.64 -9.02
CA LEU A 10 2.50 -7.07 -8.78
C LEU A 10 3.93 -7.41 -8.28
N GLY A 11 4.48 -6.53 -7.42
CA GLY A 11 5.64 -6.85 -6.60
C GLY A 11 5.31 -7.91 -5.55
N ALA A 12 6.21 -8.16 -4.62
CA ALA A 12 6.00 -9.15 -3.55
C ALA A 12 4.69 -8.92 -2.78
N MET A 13 4.45 -7.68 -2.34
CA MET A 13 3.25 -7.34 -1.57
C MET A 13 1.97 -7.40 -2.41
N GLY A 14 1.97 -6.78 -3.60
CA GLY A 14 0.80 -6.77 -4.47
C GLY A 14 0.40 -8.17 -4.95
N SER A 15 1.37 -9.04 -5.24
CA SER A 15 1.10 -10.45 -5.56
C SER A 15 0.50 -11.20 -4.37
N GLY A 16 0.98 -10.96 -3.15
CA GLY A 16 0.39 -11.49 -1.93
C GLY A 16 -1.06 -11.04 -1.71
N ILE A 17 -1.32 -9.75 -1.91
CA ILE A 17 -2.66 -9.16 -1.84
C ILE A 17 -3.58 -9.79 -2.90
N ALA A 18 -3.14 -9.89 -4.16
CA ALA A 18 -3.91 -10.50 -5.23
C ALA A 18 -4.30 -11.96 -4.91
N LYS A 19 -3.37 -12.75 -4.36
CA LYS A 19 -3.64 -14.12 -3.87
C LYS A 19 -4.66 -14.14 -2.73
N ASN A 20 -4.62 -13.16 -1.82
CA ASN A 20 -5.59 -13.07 -0.74
C ASN A 20 -6.98 -12.67 -1.25
N VAL A 21 -7.08 -11.76 -2.21
CA VAL A 21 -8.34 -11.41 -2.88
C VAL A 21 -8.99 -12.64 -3.50
N LEU A 22 -8.22 -13.49 -4.18
CA LEU A 22 -8.72 -14.74 -4.78
C LEU A 22 -9.31 -15.73 -3.77
N ARG A 23 -8.92 -15.66 -2.51
CA ARG A 23 -9.41 -16.55 -1.43
C ARG A 23 -10.72 -16.07 -0.78
N LYS A 24 -11.15 -14.84 -1.06
CA LYS A 24 -12.33 -14.21 -0.48
C LYS A 24 -13.53 -14.34 -1.41
N LYS A 25 -14.61 -14.94 -0.96
CA LYS A 25 -15.83 -15.15 -1.78
C LYS A 25 -16.54 -13.84 -2.13
N GLU A 26 -16.38 -12.82 -1.29
CA GLU A 26 -16.97 -11.50 -1.45
C GLU A 26 -16.18 -10.61 -2.41
N LEU A 27 -15.02 -11.04 -2.87
CA LEU A 27 -14.13 -10.28 -3.75
C LEU A 27 -13.92 -11.03 -5.08
N GLN A 28 -13.89 -10.29 -6.15
CA GLN A 28 -13.56 -10.78 -7.49
C GLN A 28 -12.35 -10.03 -8.03
N LEU A 29 -11.20 -10.69 -8.09
CA LEU A 29 -10.04 -10.14 -8.76
C LEU A 29 -10.34 -10.05 -10.26
N VAL A 30 -10.35 -8.85 -10.85
CA VAL A 30 -10.73 -8.64 -12.25
C VAL A 30 -9.55 -8.42 -13.20
N GLY A 31 -8.38 -8.11 -12.66
CA GLY A 31 -7.14 -7.89 -13.40
C GLY A 31 -6.05 -7.32 -12.51
N ALA A 32 -4.93 -7.00 -13.11
CA ALA A 32 -3.86 -6.25 -12.45
C ALA A 32 -3.18 -5.29 -13.42
N ILE A 33 -2.54 -4.26 -12.85
CA ILE A 33 -1.70 -3.29 -13.56
C ILE A 33 -0.26 -3.51 -13.12
N GLU A 34 0.66 -3.60 -14.07
CA GLU A 34 2.08 -3.78 -13.79
C GLU A 34 2.92 -3.08 -14.87
N ARG A 35 4.13 -2.65 -14.50
CA ARG A 35 5.08 -2.04 -15.43
C ARG A 35 6.22 -2.97 -15.87
N ASP A 36 6.38 -4.11 -15.19
CA ASP A 36 7.38 -5.12 -15.53
C ASP A 36 7.00 -5.82 -16.84
N PRO A 37 7.79 -5.64 -17.94
CA PRO A 37 7.47 -6.23 -19.24
C PRO A 37 7.33 -7.75 -19.20
N SER A 38 7.98 -8.43 -18.26
CA SER A 38 7.93 -9.88 -18.12
C SER A 38 6.56 -10.40 -17.66
N LYS A 39 5.71 -9.51 -17.10
CA LYS A 39 4.39 -9.82 -16.55
C LYS A 39 3.24 -9.28 -17.39
N ILE A 40 3.49 -8.22 -18.19
CA ILE A 40 2.49 -7.55 -19.01
C ILE A 40 1.92 -8.52 -20.05
N ASP A 41 0.62 -8.38 -20.33
CA ASP A 41 -0.16 -9.16 -21.30
C ASP A 41 -0.26 -10.67 -20.99
N ARG A 42 0.27 -11.11 -19.88
CA ARG A 42 0.15 -12.49 -19.41
C ARG A 42 -1.13 -12.71 -18.61
N ASP A 43 -1.49 -13.97 -18.48
CA ASP A 43 -2.57 -14.37 -17.55
C ASP A 43 -2.13 -14.10 -16.10
N LEU A 44 -3.01 -13.45 -15.35
CA LEU A 44 -2.73 -13.07 -13.96
C LEU A 44 -2.52 -14.28 -13.04
N GLY A 45 -3.25 -15.37 -13.27
CA GLY A 45 -3.04 -16.61 -12.52
C GLY A 45 -1.62 -17.15 -12.71
N GLU A 46 -1.15 -17.22 -13.96
CA GLU A 46 0.22 -17.67 -14.26
C GLU A 46 1.28 -16.76 -13.62
N VAL A 47 1.09 -15.43 -13.69
CA VAL A 47 2.01 -14.46 -13.05
C VAL A 47 2.05 -14.64 -11.54
N LEU A 48 0.95 -15.03 -10.93
CA LEU A 48 0.86 -15.33 -9.49
C LEU A 48 1.36 -16.74 -9.12
N GLY A 49 1.77 -17.56 -10.10
CA GLY A 49 2.16 -18.95 -9.86
C GLY A 49 0.97 -19.87 -9.52
N LEU A 50 -0.20 -19.57 -10.08
CA LEU A 50 -1.44 -20.30 -9.94
C LEU A 50 -1.92 -20.81 -11.31
N GLU A 51 -3.02 -21.55 -11.33
CA GLU A 51 -3.70 -21.94 -12.56
C GLU A 51 -4.19 -20.70 -13.34
N ARG A 52 -4.34 -20.85 -14.65
CA ARG A 52 -4.84 -19.78 -15.51
C ARG A 52 -6.20 -19.27 -15.03
N SER A 53 -6.29 -17.98 -14.92
CA SER A 53 -7.47 -17.29 -14.37
C SER A 53 -8.36 -16.65 -15.45
N GLY A 54 -7.88 -16.58 -16.69
CA GLY A 54 -8.52 -15.82 -17.78
C GLY A 54 -8.48 -14.31 -17.59
N ARG A 55 -7.69 -13.80 -16.61
CA ARG A 55 -7.56 -12.38 -16.30
C ARG A 55 -6.22 -11.86 -16.77
N ARG A 56 -6.22 -10.63 -17.27
CA ARG A 56 -5.03 -10.03 -17.90
C ARG A 56 -4.26 -9.15 -16.92
N VAL A 57 -2.93 -9.06 -17.12
CA VAL A 57 -2.06 -8.04 -16.56
C VAL A 57 -1.89 -6.93 -17.59
N TYR A 58 -2.21 -5.70 -17.21
CA TYR A 58 -2.23 -4.51 -18.06
C TYR A 58 -0.98 -3.66 -17.82
N SER A 59 -0.47 -3.03 -18.89
CA SER A 59 0.54 -1.96 -18.81
C SER A 59 -0.08 -0.57 -18.63
N GLU A 60 -1.28 -0.37 -19.20
CA GLU A 60 -1.95 0.93 -19.25
C GLU A 60 -3.07 1.01 -18.20
N PRO A 61 -2.90 1.84 -17.15
CA PRO A 61 -3.84 1.90 -16.04
C PRO A 61 -5.26 2.32 -16.44
N GLU A 62 -5.41 3.33 -17.27
CA GLU A 62 -6.71 3.82 -17.70
C GLU A 62 -7.47 2.75 -18.48
N LYS A 63 -6.79 2.08 -19.42
CA LYS A 63 -7.36 0.95 -20.17
C LYS A 63 -7.80 -0.19 -19.23
N ALA A 64 -6.98 -0.53 -18.24
CA ALA A 64 -7.31 -1.54 -17.25
C ALA A 64 -8.60 -1.20 -16.50
N ILE A 65 -8.74 0.04 -16.03
CA ILE A 65 -9.94 0.51 -15.31
C ILE A 65 -11.18 0.46 -16.21
N LEU A 66 -11.08 0.97 -17.44
CA LEU A 66 -12.20 1.03 -18.37
C LEU A 66 -12.69 -0.37 -18.81
N GLU A 67 -11.76 -1.29 -19.09
CA GLU A 67 -12.10 -2.66 -19.51
C GLU A 67 -12.61 -3.51 -18.36
N THR A 68 -11.97 -3.41 -17.18
CA THR A 68 -12.32 -4.27 -16.03
C THR A 68 -13.42 -3.70 -15.15
N ARG A 69 -13.73 -2.41 -15.23
CA ARG A 69 -14.75 -1.71 -14.43
C ARG A 69 -14.73 -2.15 -12.96
N PRO A 70 -13.64 -1.90 -12.24
CA PRO A 70 -13.51 -2.33 -10.86
C PRO A 70 -14.36 -1.44 -9.93
N ASP A 71 -14.82 -1.99 -8.81
CA ASP A 71 -15.42 -1.22 -7.72
C ASP A 71 -14.35 -0.56 -6.85
N ILE A 72 -13.15 -1.19 -6.82
CA ILE A 72 -12.01 -0.73 -6.02
C ILE A 72 -10.67 -1.07 -6.69
N VAL A 73 -9.74 -0.12 -6.63
CA VAL A 73 -8.33 -0.33 -6.99
C VAL A 73 -7.49 -0.48 -5.72
N LEU A 74 -6.72 -1.58 -5.64
CA LEU A 74 -5.73 -1.81 -4.59
C LEU A 74 -4.34 -1.40 -5.12
N ILE A 75 -3.80 -0.27 -4.63
CA ILE A 75 -2.49 0.24 -5.04
C ILE A 75 -1.40 -0.31 -4.11
N ALA A 76 -0.44 -1.03 -4.70
CA ALA A 76 0.69 -1.66 -4.00
C ALA A 76 2.01 -1.39 -4.73
N THR A 77 2.30 -0.12 -5.02
CA THR A 77 3.44 0.27 -5.85
C THR A 77 4.54 1.04 -5.12
N ASN A 78 4.18 2.04 -4.34
CA ASN A 78 5.08 3.03 -3.76
C ASN A 78 4.70 3.31 -2.31
N SER A 79 5.62 3.93 -1.57
CA SER A 79 5.48 4.23 -0.14
C SER A 79 5.03 5.66 0.16
N PHE A 80 5.28 6.59 -0.77
CA PHE A 80 5.12 8.03 -0.57
C PHE A 80 3.83 8.57 -1.19
N VAL A 81 3.20 9.54 -0.52
CA VAL A 81 1.95 10.19 -0.95
C VAL A 81 2.08 10.74 -2.37
N ASN A 82 3.13 11.52 -2.63
CA ASN A 82 3.33 12.16 -3.93
C ASN A 82 3.44 11.16 -5.10
N GLU A 83 3.93 9.96 -4.85
CA GLU A 83 4.08 8.92 -5.87
C GLU A 83 2.79 8.16 -6.16
N VAL A 84 1.87 8.09 -5.17
CA VAL A 84 0.59 7.40 -5.35
C VAL A 84 -0.54 8.34 -5.75
N MET A 85 -0.45 9.64 -5.48
CA MET A 85 -1.47 10.63 -5.84
C MET A 85 -1.92 10.57 -7.31
N PRO A 86 -1.04 10.53 -8.32
CA PRO A 86 -1.48 10.45 -9.72
C PRO A 86 -2.31 9.20 -10.03
N LYS A 87 -2.03 8.10 -9.33
CA LYS A 87 -2.77 6.83 -9.47
C LYS A 87 -4.15 6.93 -8.82
N ILE A 88 -4.22 7.58 -7.65
CA ILE A 88 -5.45 7.85 -6.92
C ILE A 88 -6.33 8.79 -7.75
N GLU A 89 -5.77 9.85 -8.34
CA GLU A 89 -6.48 10.76 -9.22
C GLU A 89 -7.08 10.06 -10.43
N LEU A 90 -6.33 9.15 -11.06
CA LEU A 90 -6.83 8.40 -12.20
C LEU A 90 -8.01 7.50 -11.81
N ALA A 91 -7.91 6.79 -10.68
CA ALA A 91 -9.02 5.98 -10.16
C ALA A 91 -10.24 6.85 -9.84
N ALA A 92 -10.04 7.98 -9.16
CA ALA A 92 -11.08 8.93 -8.80
C ALA A 92 -11.84 9.48 -10.02
N LYS A 93 -11.14 9.89 -11.06
CA LYS A 93 -11.73 10.37 -12.32
C LYS A 93 -12.62 9.33 -13.01
N ASN A 94 -12.41 8.06 -12.69
CA ASN A 94 -13.22 6.93 -13.16
C ASN A 94 -14.25 6.45 -12.13
N ASN A 95 -14.47 7.22 -11.04
CA ASN A 95 -15.38 6.90 -9.93
C ASN A 95 -15.09 5.56 -9.25
N VAL A 96 -13.82 5.19 -9.12
CA VAL A 96 -13.38 3.95 -8.50
C VAL A 96 -12.80 4.23 -7.12
N ASN A 97 -13.25 3.47 -6.11
CA ASN A 97 -12.69 3.54 -4.76
C ASN A 97 -11.23 3.10 -4.74
N VAL A 98 -10.46 3.64 -3.82
CA VAL A 98 -9.04 3.34 -3.69
C VAL A 98 -8.70 2.82 -2.30
N LEU A 99 -7.93 1.74 -2.27
CA LEU A 99 -7.21 1.29 -1.10
C LEU A 99 -5.72 1.24 -1.46
N THR A 100 -4.86 1.80 -0.62
CA THR A 100 -3.41 1.79 -0.85
C THR A 100 -2.65 1.33 0.37
N ILE A 101 -1.54 0.62 0.12
CA ILE A 101 -0.59 0.22 1.17
C ILE A 101 0.62 1.15 1.25
N ALA A 102 0.59 2.30 0.56
CA ALA A 102 1.62 3.31 0.70
C ALA A 102 1.69 3.75 2.16
N GLU A 103 2.84 3.63 2.78
CA GLU A 103 3.03 3.82 4.21
C GLU A 103 2.63 5.22 4.67
N GLU A 104 2.96 6.26 3.92
CA GLU A 104 2.55 7.63 4.26
C GLU A 104 1.03 7.84 4.21
N MET A 105 0.32 7.04 3.40
CA MET A 105 -1.13 7.11 3.30
C MET A 105 -1.88 6.52 4.50
N ALA A 106 -1.20 5.82 5.41
CA ALA A 106 -1.84 5.30 6.63
C ALA A 106 -2.39 6.42 7.52
N TYR A 107 -1.68 7.54 7.61
CA TYR A 107 -2.15 8.77 8.26
C TYR A 107 -1.47 10.00 7.66
N PRO A 108 -1.89 10.47 6.48
CA PRO A 108 -1.20 11.54 5.76
C PRO A 108 -1.39 12.92 6.39
N TYR A 109 -2.40 13.10 7.24
CA TYR A 109 -2.76 14.39 7.84
C TYR A 109 -1.63 15.04 8.66
N GLY A 110 -0.78 14.23 9.30
CA GLY A 110 0.33 14.73 10.12
C GLY A 110 1.57 15.13 9.33
N SER A 111 1.86 14.42 8.24
CA SER A 111 3.10 14.60 7.46
C SER A 111 2.88 15.28 6.11
N ASN A 112 1.70 15.14 5.53
CA ASN A 112 1.35 15.62 4.18
C ASN A 112 -0.02 16.35 4.20
N PRO A 113 -0.19 17.45 4.97
CA PRO A 113 -1.49 18.08 5.20
C PRO A 113 -2.10 18.69 3.93
N GLU A 114 -1.28 19.25 3.03
CA GLU A 114 -1.75 19.84 1.77
C GLU A 114 -2.28 18.73 0.83
N GLU A 115 -1.51 17.65 0.68
CA GLU A 115 -1.90 16.49 -0.11
C GLU A 115 -3.15 15.82 0.45
N SER A 116 -3.26 15.73 1.77
CA SER A 116 -4.45 15.19 2.44
C SER A 116 -5.71 15.97 2.08
N LYS A 117 -5.63 17.31 2.09
CA LYS A 117 -6.74 18.17 1.70
C LYS A 117 -7.12 18.01 0.22
N ILE A 118 -6.12 17.83 -0.65
CA ILE A 118 -6.37 17.54 -2.07
C ILE A 118 -7.10 16.21 -2.21
N LEU A 119 -6.66 15.17 -1.51
CA LEU A 119 -7.27 13.84 -1.54
C LEU A 119 -8.69 13.84 -0.98
N GLU A 120 -8.97 14.56 0.09
CA GLU A 120 -10.34 14.75 0.62
C GLU A 120 -11.26 15.42 -0.41
N ASN A 121 -10.80 16.52 -1.00
CA ASN A 121 -11.56 17.22 -2.03
C ASN A 121 -11.83 16.31 -3.24
N LEU A 122 -10.85 15.49 -3.61
CA LEU A 122 -10.98 14.53 -4.70
C LEU A 122 -12.03 13.46 -4.38
N ALA A 123 -11.97 12.89 -3.18
CA ALA A 123 -12.91 11.90 -2.71
C ALA A 123 -14.35 12.45 -2.69
N CYS A 124 -14.55 13.64 -2.13
CA CYS A 124 -15.84 14.32 -2.12
C CYS A 124 -16.34 14.64 -3.53
N LYS A 125 -15.48 15.15 -4.41
CA LYS A 125 -15.84 15.52 -5.79
C LYS A 125 -16.36 14.35 -6.62
N TYR A 126 -15.73 13.18 -6.46
CA TYR A 126 -16.07 11.98 -7.25
C TYR A 126 -16.95 10.98 -6.49
N GLY A 127 -17.30 11.25 -5.24
CA GLY A 127 -18.15 10.38 -4.42
C GLY A 127 -17.52 9.01 -4.15
N ILE A 128 -16.20 8.97 -3.95
CA ILE A 128 -15.42 7.75 -3.69
C ILE A 128 -14.81 7.76 -2.30
N SER A 129 -14.36 6.59 -1.87
CA SER A 129 -13.55 6.42 -0.67
C SER A 129 -12.08 6.21 -1.04
N ILE A 130 -11.18 6.89 -0.31
CA ILE A 130 -9.72 6.69 -0.40
C ILE A 130 -9.25 6.26 0.98
N LEU A 131 -8.63 5.08 1.08
CA LEU A 131 -8.13 4.52 2.33
C LEU A 131 -6.67 4.10 2.19
N GLY A 132 -5.81 4.70 3.00
CA GLY A 132 -4.47 4.18 3.25
C GLY A 132 -4.50 3.22 4.43
N THR A 133 -3.89 2.05 4.30
CA THR A 133 -3.83 1.04 5.35
C THR A 133 -2.69 0.06 5.12
N GLY A 134 -2.40 -0.76 6.11
CA GLY A 134 -1.36 -1.78 6.04
C GLY A 134 -1.29 -2.57 7.34
N ILE A 135 -0.27 -3.43 7.45
CA ILE A 135 0.04 -4.10 8.72
C ILE A 135 0.79 -3.15 9.64
N ASN A 136 1.73 -2.39 9.08
CA ASN A 136 2.50 -1.38 9.79
C ASN A 136 3.24 -0.45 8.81
N PRO A 137 2.82 0.81 8.75
CA PRO A 137 1.73 1.48 9.48
C PRO A 137 0.34 1.03 9.00
N GLY A 138 -0.69 1.37 9.78
CA GLY A 138 -2.10 1.16 9.49
C GLY A 138 -2.82 0.15 10.38
N PHE A 139 -2.11 -0.66 11.21
CA PHE A 139 -2.75 -1.60 12.13
C PHE A 139 -1.95 -1.86 13.41
N VAL A 140 -0.77 -2.51 13.34
CA VAL A 140 -0.15 -3.16 14.52
C VAL A 140 0.42 -2.15 15.53
N LEU A 141 1.09 -1.09 15.07
CA LEU A 141 1.74 -0.10 15.93
C LEU A 141 0.94 1.22 16.07
N ASP A 142 -0.26 1.25 15.56
CA ASP A 142 -1.14 2.42 15.59
C ASP A 142 -2.58 2.03 15.91
N PHE A 143 -3.42 1.70 14.94
CA PHE A 143 -4.85 1.46 15.14
C PHE A 143 -5.16 0.45 16.26
N LEU A 144 -4.46 -0.68 16.32
CA LEU A 144 -4.65 -1.70 17.36
C LEU A 144 -4.35 -1.14 18.75
N ILE A 145 -3.26 -0.37 18.86
CA ILE A 145 -2.85 0.24 20.13
C ILE A 145 -3.87 1.29 20.58
N ILE A 146 -4.30 2.16 19.65
CA ILE A 146 -5.32 3.18 19.92
C ILE A 146 -6.62 2.50 20.37
N ALA A 147 -7.06 1.46 19.68
CA ALA A 147 -8.27 0.71 20.06
C ALA A 147 -8.16 0.11 21.47
N MET A 148 -6.99 -0.41 21.86
CA MET A 148 -6.74 -0.94 23.21
C MET A 148 -6.78 0.15 24.28
N THR A 149 -6.41 1.39 23.98
CA THR A 149 -6.47 2.51 24.95
C THR A 149 -7.91 2.89 25.33
N GLY A 150 -8.90 2.52 24.53
CA GLY A 150 -10.31 2.72 24.85
C GLY A 150 -10.79 2.03 26.15
N ALA A 151 -10.04 1.05 26.65
CA ALA A 151 -10.28 0.40 27.93
C ALA A 151 -9.64 1.14 29.12
N CYS A 152 -8.85 2.21 28.89
CA CYS A 152 -8.13 2.95 29.89
C CYS A 152 -8.91 4.20 30.31
N LEU A 153 -8.94 4.52 31.63
CA LEU A 153 -9.53 5.78 32.11
C LEU A 153 -8.67 7.00 31.74
N LYS A 154 -7.36 6.81 31.63
CA LYS A 154 -6.38 7.84 31.27
C LYS A 154 -5.17 7.20 30.62
N VAL A 155 -4.63 7.81 29.61
CA VAL A 155 -3.39 7.40 28.94
C VAL A 155 -2.42 8.56 28.97
N ASP A 156 -1.32 8.42 29.71
CA ASP A 156 -0.27 9.45 29.80
C ASP A 156 0.87 9.17 28.82
N ARG A 157 1.05 7.90 28.42
CA ARG A 157 2.15 7.49 27.55
C ARG A 157 1.84 6.17 26.86
N ILE A 158 2.20 6.09 25.60
CA ILE A 158 2.20 4.85 24.81
C ILE A 158 3.65 4.50 24.45
N LYS A 159 4.03 3.24 24.66
CA LYS A 159 5.27 2.67 24.14
C LYS A 159 4.95 1.38 23.42
N ALA A 160 5.19 1.37 22.13
CA ALA A 160 5.03 0.19 21.29
C ALA A 160 6.38 -0.25 20.71
N SER A 161 6.60 -1.54 20.60
CA SER A 161 7.82 -2.11 20.05
C SER A 161 7.49 -3.28 19.12
N ARG A 162 8.18 -3.34 17.99
CA ARG A 162 8.11 -4.45 17.04
C ARG A 162 9.51 -4.97 16.77
N ILE A 163 9.69 -6.26 16.88
CA ILE A 163 10.95 -6.93 16.53
C ILE A 163 10.67 -7.87 15.35
N ASN A 164 11.37 -7.67 14.26
CA ASN A 164 11.22 -8.46 13.04
C ASN A 164 12.54 -9.16 12.70
N ASP A 165 12.43 -10.40 12.22
CA ASP A 165 13.47 -11.03 11.43
C ASP A 165 13.40 -10.48 10.00
N LEU A 166 14.46 -9.85 9.52
CA LEU A 166 14.56 -9.29 8.17
C LEU A 166 15.12 -10.27 7.15
N SER A 167 15.63 -11.41 7.59
CA SER A 167 16.26 -12.42 6.70
C SER A 167 15.37 -12.90 5.55
N PRO A 168 14.02 -13.02 5.70
CA PRO A 168 13.15 -13.43 4.61
C PRO A 168 12.92 -12.36 3.53
N PHE A 169 13.27 -11.10 3.78
CA PHE A 169 12.86 -9.98 2.90
C PHE A 169 13.80 -9.71 1.72
N GLY A 170 14.96 -10.34 1.68
CA GLY A 170 15.92 -10.19 0.60
C GLY A 170 16.85 -8.97 0.75
N LYS A 171 17.89 -8.95 -0.12
CA LYS A 171 19.04 -8.05 -0.01
C LYS A 171 18.67 -6.57 -0.01
N THR A 172 17.84 -6.15 -0.94
CA THR A 172 17.45 -4.73 -1.10
C THR A 172 16.79 -4.17 0.17
N VAL A 173 15.88 -4.93 0.79
CA VAL A 173 15.24 -4.51 2.03
C VAL A 173 16.23 -4.43 3.18
N MET A 174 17.13 -5.41 3.28
CA MET A 174 18.17 -5.39 4.30
C MET A 174 19.10 -4.19 4.15
N GLU A 175 19.53 -3.86 2.93
CA GLU A 175 20.40 -2.72 2.64
C GLU A 175 19.72 -1.39 2.98
N THR A 176 18.47 -1.18 2.55
CA THR A 176 17.72 0.05 2.84
C THR A 176 17.38 0.23 4.32
N GLN A 177 17.39 -0.85 5.09
CA GLN A 177 17.22 -0.80 6.54
C GLN A 177 18.55 -0.79 7.31
N GLY A 178 19.67 -0.78 6.62
CA GLY A 178 21.00 -0.67 7.21
C GLY A 178 21.49 -1.94 7.90
N VAL A 179 20.96 -3.10 7.53
CA VAL A 179 21.40 -4.39 8.09
C VAL A 179 22.87 -4.65 7.73
N GLY A 180 23.69 -4.96 8.74
CA GLY A 180 25.10 -5.25 8.58
C GLY A 180 26.01 -4.02 8.52
N THR A 181 25.48 -2.80 8.72
CA THR A 181 26.28 -1.57 8.81
C THR A 181 26.77 -1.33 10.24
N THR A 182 27.89 -0.63 10.35
CA THR A 182 28.34 -0.06 11.64
C THR A 182 27.48 1.14 12.04
N PRO A 183 27.47 1.59 13.32
CA PRO A 183 26.73 2.78 13.73
C PRO A 183 27.09 4.04 12.92
N GLU A 184 28.36 4.19 12.53
CA GLU A 184 28.85 5.31 11.75
C GLU A 184 28.38 5.25 10.30
N GLU A 185 28.39 4.06 9.69
CA GLU A 185 27.86 3.83 8.35
C GLU A 185 26.34 4.04 8.31
N PHE A 186 25.63 3.57 9.34
CA PHE A 186 24.19 3.77 9.48
C PHE A 186 23.81 5.26 9.51
N LYS A 187 24.51 6.06 10.33
CA LYS A 187 24.28 7.52 10.39
C LYS A 187 24.53 8.18 9.05
N ARG A 188 25.68 7.86 8.40
CA ARG A 188 25.98 8.40 7.07
C ARG A 188 24.95 7.97 6.01
N GLY A 189 24.46 6.75 6.10
CA GLY A 189 23.42 6.24 5.22
C GLY A 189 22.09 6.98 5.37
N LEU A 190 21.70 7.31 6.61
CA LEU A 190 20.54 8.15 6.88
C LEU A 190 20.70 9.57 6.32
N GLU A 191 21.86 10.19 6.51
CA GLU A 191 22.15 11.55 6.02
C GLU A 191 22.13 11.62 4.47
N LYS A 192 22.56 10.55 3.79
CA LYS A 192 22.55 10.45 2.33
C LYS A 192 21.21 10.00 1.74
N GLY A 193 20.32 9.45 2.56
CA GLY A 193 19.08 8.83 2.09
C GLY A 193 19.23 7.42 1.52
N ASP A 194 20.39 6.80 1.65
CA ASP A 194 20.66 5.41 1.23
C ASP A 194 20.01 4.42 2.21
N ILE A 195 19.97 4.78 3.49
CA ILE A 195 19.27 4.04 4.54
C ILE A 195 18.02 4.85 4.91
N VAL A 196 16.86 4.26 4.67
CA VAL A 196 15.57 4.89 4.92
C VAL A 196 15.01 4.47 6.29
N GLY A 197 15.49 3.35 6.82
CA GLY A 197 14.90 2.74 7.99
C GLY A 197 13.49 2.22 7.69
N HIS A 198 12.57 2.39 8.64
CA HIS A 198 11.18 2.02 8.44
C HIS A 198 10.33 3.26 8.15
N ILE A 199 9.74 3.32 6.95
CA ILE A 199 8.77 4.35 6.56
C ILE A 199 7.46 4.09 7.31
N GLY A 200 6.81 5.18 7.81
CA GLY A 200 5.48 5.09 8.40
C GLY A 200 5.44 5.23 9.93
N PHE A 201 6.57 5.30 10.63
CA PHE A 201 6.55 5.57 12.08
C PHE A 201 5.99 6.95 12.42
N GLN A 202 6.27 7.96 11.58
CA GLN A 202 5.71 9.30 11.78
C GLN A 202 4.18 9.28 11.68
N GLN A 203 3.64 8.53 10.72
CA GLN A 203 2.21 8.37 10.52
C GLN A 203 1.56 7.66 11.71
N SER A 204 2.16 6.55 12.18
CA SER A 204 1.66 5.84 13.37
C SER A 204 1.72 6.67 14.65
N ILE A 205 2.73 7.54 14.80
CA ILE A 205 2.84 8.44 15.97
C ILE A 205 1.83 9.60 15.89
N ALA A 206 1.55 10.08 14.68
CA ALA A 206 0.62 11.18 14.45
C ALA A 206 -0.86 10.77 14.58
N MET A 207 -1.18 9.49 14.36
CA MET A 207 -2.50 8.91 14.55
C MET A 207 -2.89 8.86 16.04
#